data_3ea789b5daa3affd68dd60428522801e
#
_entry.id   3ea789b5daa3affd68dd60428522801e
#
_cell.length_a   1.000
_cell.length_b   1.000
_cell.length_c   1.000
_cell.angle_alpha   90.00
_cell.angle_beta   90.00
_cell.angle_gamma   90.00
#
_symmetry.space_group_name_H-M   'P 1'
#
loop_
_entity.id
_entity.type
_entity.pdbx_description
1 polymer ?
#
loop_
_entity_poly.entity_id
_entity_poly.type
_entity_poly.pdbx_seq_one_letter_code
_entity_poly.pdbx_strand_id
1 'polypeptide(L)'
;MTLTSLDSERRTESRPAPSLRAEHITSGYGGDPVIRDVSISVGPKEIVAIIGPNGAGKSTLLKSLVGILRVTGGRILLGEDDVTNHPPEDLARRGVGYVPQVNDIFEPLTVLENLEMGGYLLSNAKIRTRVGEVGDVFPQLPPLLKRRADKLSGGERKMLAIARVLMLDPRVLILDEPTANLSPKLADALLREHVKRLAGVGKAVLLVEQRARAALQIADWTSVLVSGQTRLEGRPDELLKREDFEELFLGAGTSTPASPQGDDDTT
;
A
#
# COMPACT_ATOMS: atom_id res chain seq x y z
N MET A 1 2.29 30.84 -6.39
CA MET A 1 1.25 30.16 -7.19
C MET A 1 1.65 28.69 -7.19
N THR A 2 0.99 27.88 -6.39
CA THR A 2 1.39 26.51 -6.03
C THR A 2 1.08 25.58 -7.20
N LEU A 3 2.09 24.86 -7.68
CA LEU A 3 2.02 23.86 -8.78
C LEU A 3 1.02 22.70 -8.54
N THR A 4 0.42 22.63 -7.36
CA THR A 4 -0.48 21.55 -6.90
C THR A 4 -1.86 21.55 -7.57
N SER A 5 -2.34 22.68 -8.11
CA SER A 5 -3.71 22.77 -8.64
C SER A 5 -3.87 22.30 -10.09
N LEU A 6 -2.84 22.41 -10.93
CA LEU A 6 -2.92 22.03 -12.34
C LEU A 6 -2.78 20.51 -12.55
N ASP A 7 -2.08 19.82 -11.65
CA ASP A 7 -1.90 18.36 -11.75
C ASP A 7 -3.11 17.59 -11.19
N SER A 8 -3.84 18.16 -10.23
CA SER A 8 -5.10 17.57 -9.73
C SER A 8 -6.22 17.60 -10.79
N GLU A 9 -6.28 18.66 -11.63
CA GLU A 9 -7.27 18.77 -12.71
C GLU A 9 -7.00 17.81 -13.87
N ARG A 10 -5.73 17.56 -14.22
CA ARG A 10 -5.35 16.56 -15.25
C ARG A 10 -5.68 15.13 -14.85
N ARG A 11 -5.79 14.86 -13.54
CA ARG A 11 -6.16 13.55 -13.01
C ARG A 11 -7.61 13.18 -13.29
N THR A 12 -8.49 14.15 -13.45
CA THR A 12 -9.96 13.96 -13.53
C THR A 12 -10.48 13.65 -14.93
N GLU A 13 -9.77 13.98 -15.99
CA GLU A 13 -10.33 13.92 -17.37
C GLU A 13 -10.36 12.55 -18.05
N SER A 14 -9.71 11.49 -17.50
CA SER A 14 -9.69 10.17 -18.16
C SER A 14 -9.78 8.95 -17.23
N ARG A 15 -10.08 9.12 -15.94
CA ARG A 15 -10.09 8.01 -14.96
C ARG A 15 -11.52 7.61 -14.60
N PRO A 16 -11.83 6.29 -14.48
CA PRO A 16 -13.10 5.83 -13.95
C PRO A 16 -13.31 6.38 -12.52
N ALA A 17 -14.58 6.50 -12.11
CA ALA A 17 -14.92 6.95 -10.76
C ALA A 17 -14.11 6.16 -9.71
N PRO A 18 -13.44 6.83 -8.76
CA PRO A 18 -12.56 6.17 -7.81
C PRO A 18 -13.34 5.23 -6.90
N SER A 19 -12.76 4.05 -6.62
CA SER A 19 -13.30 3.10 -5.65
C SER A 19 -13.09 3.59 -4.22
N LEU A 20 -11.95 4.25 -3.95
CA LEU A 20 -11.62 4.89 -2.68
C LEU A 20 -11.04 6.27 -2.97
N ARG A 21 -11.50 7.28 -2.23
CA ARG A 21 -11.01 8.65 -2.30
C ARG A 21 -10.86 9.24 -0.90
N ALA A 22 -9.71 9.79 -0.62
CA ALA A 22 -9.44 10.57 0.58
C ALA A 22 -9.17 12.02 0.17
N GLU A 23 -9.84 12.96 0.79
CA GLU A 23 -9.78 14.37 0.48
C GLU A 23 -9.33 15.16 1.70
N HIS A 24 -8.21 15.87 1.57
CA HIS A 24 -7.68 16.80 2.59
C HIS A 24 -7.50 16.17 3.98
N ILE A 25 -7.04 14.90 4.02
CA ILE A 25 -6.93 14.14 5.26
C ILE A 25 -5.88 14.74 6.19
N THR A 26 -6.32 15.00 7.42
CA THR A 26 -5.47 15.36 8.55
C THR A 26 -5.66 14.32 9.65
N SER A 27 -4.57 13.74 10.18
CA SER A 27 -4.63 12.69 11.19
C SER A 27 -3.32 12.55 11.96
N GLY A 28 -3.39 11.96 13.16
CA GLY A 28 -2.24 11.73 14.05
C GLY A 28 -2.64 10.95 15.30
N TYR A 29 -1.71 10.77 16.23
CA TYR A 29 -1.85 9.91 17.42
C TYR A 29 -2.21 10.69 18.70
N GLY A 30 -3.01 11.76 18.61
CA GLY A 30 -3.51 12.52 19.77
C GLY A 30 -2.67 13.73 20.16
N GLY A 31 -1.64 14.08 19.39
CA GLY A 31 -0.86 15.31 19.47
C GLY A 31 -0.96 16.10 18.17
N ASP A 32 0.16 16.70 17.78
CA ASP A 32 0.26 17.33 16.46
C ASP A 32 -0.03 16.32 15.34
N PRO A 33 -0.77 16.71 14.30
CA PRO A 33 -1.05 15.84 13.18
C PRO A 33 0.23 15.34 12.49
N VAL A 34 0.31 14.03 12.24
CA VAL A 34 1.41 13.40 11.51
C VAL A 34 1.24 13.60 10.01
N ILE A 35 0.00 13.57 9.53
CA ILE A 35 -0.36 13.90 8.15
C ILE A 35 -1.28 15.11 8.12
N ARG A 36 -1.06 15.98 7.13
CA ARG A 36 -1.80 17.23 6.97
C ARG A 36 -2.16 17.46 5.51
N ASP A 37 -3.44 17.65 5.24
CA ASP A 37 -3.95 18.01 3.92
C ASP A 37 -3.53 17.02 2.81
N VAL A 38 -3.59 15.71 3.11
CA VAL A 38 -3.25 14.66 2.14
C VAL A 38 -4.49 14.22 1.40
N SER A 39 -4.43 14.28 0.06
CA SER A 39 -5.48 13.77 -0.81
C SER A 39 -4.94 12.62 -1.64
N ILE A 40 -5.71 11.53 -1.77
CA ILE A 40 -5.36 10.37 -2.60
C ILE A 40 -6.62 9.67 -3.09
N SER A 41 -6.56 9.10 -4.29
CA SER A 41 -7.66 8.29 -4.81
C SER A 41 -7.14 7.12 -5.62
N VAL A 42 -7.90 6.02 -5.62
CA VAL A 42 -7.61 4.83 -6.43
C VAL A 42 -8.89 4.31 -7.06
N GLY A 43 -8.84 4.07 -8.37
CA GLY A 43 -9.94 3.53 -9.18
C GLY A 43 -9.86 2.02 -9.39
N PRO A 44 -10.92 1.43 -9.99
CA PRO A 44 -10.90 0.02 -10.36
C PRO A 44 -9.80 -0.24 -11.40
N LYS A 45 -9.15 -1.41 -11.31
CA LYS A 45 -8.03 -1.82 -12.18
C LYS A 45 -6.80 -0.93 -12.09
N GLU A 46 -6.68 -0.14 -11.03
CA GLU A 46 -5.61 0.81 -10.86
C GLU A 46 -4.72 0.42 -9.68
N ILE A 47 -3.42 0.66 -9.83
CA ILE A 47 -2.42 0.58 -8.77
C ILE A 47 -1.92 1.99 -8.49
N VAL A 48 -2.21 2.51 -7.31
CA VAL A 48 -1.68 3.77 -6.81
C VAL A 48 -0.61 3.49 -5.77
N ALA A 49 0.62 3.94 -6.02
CA ALA A 49 1.72 3.81 -5.09
C ALA A 49 1.88 5.06 -4.21
N ILE A 50 2.07 4.85 -2.92
CA ILE A 50 2.52 5.86 -1.98
C ILE A 50 3.95 5.53 -1.61
N ILE A 51 4.87 6.41 -1.94
CA ILE A 51 6.28 6.28 -1.63
C ILE A 51 6.75 7.46 -0.78
N GLY A 52 7.87 7.30 -0.10
CA GLY A 52 8.44 8.35 0.74
C GLY A 52 9.40 7.78 1.78
N PRO A 53 10.23 8.62 2.40
CA PRO A 53 11.18 8.19 3.42
C PRO A 53 10.48 7.61 4.65
N ASN A 54 11.27 6.98 5.54
CA ASN A 54 10.77 6.54 6.84
C ASN A 54 10.31 7.75 7.66
N GLY A 55 9.20 7.60 8.37
CA GLY A 55 8.60 8.70 9.13
C GLY A 55 7.81 9.72 8.29
N ALA A 56 7.68 9.53 6.97
CA ALA A 56 6.90 10.43 6.11
C ALA A 56 5.39 10.47 6.41
N GLY A 57 4.86 9.54 7.22
CA GLY A 57 3.44 9.45 7.54
C GLY A 57 2.66 8.41 6.73
N LYS A 58 3.32 7.58 5.91
CA LYS A 58 2.69 6.56 5.05
C LYS A 58 1.75 5.62 5.81
N SER A 59 2.24 4.96 6.86
CA SER A 59 1.43 4.04 7.67
C SER A 59 0.34 4.77 8.47
N THR A 60 0.55 6.05 8.82
CA THR A 60 -0.48 6.90 9.44
C THR A 60 -1.62 7.12 8.46
N LEU A 61 -1.31 7.45 7.22
CA LEU A 61 -2.31 7.61 6.15
C LEU A 61 -3.09 6.32 5.96
N LEU A 62 -2.42 5.16 5.80
CA LEU A 62 -3.12 3.89 5.63
C LEU A 62 -4.03 3.54 6.81
N LYS A 63 -3.53 3.70 8.04
CA LYS A 63 -4.33 3.46 9.25
C LYS A 63 -5.56 4.37 9.33
N SER A 64 -5.45 5.60 8.84
CA SER A 64 -6.60 6.53 8.75
C SER A 64 -7.61 6.04 7.71
N LEU A 65 -7.13 5.60 6.52
CA LEU A 65 -7.99 5.11 5.45
C LEU A 65 -8.78 3.85 5.83
N VAL A 66 -8.23 3.03 6.72
CA VAL A 66 -8.88 1.78 7.18
C VAL A 66 -9.57 1.93 8.55
N GLY A 67 -9.74 3.14 9.04
CA GLY A 67 -10.49 3.41 10.27
C GLY A 67 -9.80 3.01 11.59
N ILE A 68 -8.50 2.62 11.55
CA ILE A 68 -7.71 2.32 12.75
C ILE A 68 -7.31 3.62 13.47
N LEU A 69 -7.05 4.67 12.71
CA LEU A 69 -6.66 5.97 13.24
C LEU A 69 -7.69 7.02 12.85
N ARG A 70 -8.08 7.85 13.82
CA ARG A 70 -9.10 8.86 13.63
C ARG A 70 -8.62 9.97 12.69
N VAL A 71 -9.44 10.31 11.70
CA VAL A 71 -9.31 11.48 10.85
C VAL A 71 -9.88 12.69 11.60
N THR A 72 -9.08 13.75 11.72
CA THR A 72 -9.46 15.00 12.40
C THR A 72 -9.82 16.12 11.43
N GLY A 73 -9.49 15.97 10.14
CA GLY A 73 -9.86 16.88 9.05
C GLY A 73 -9.93 16.13 7.73
N GLY A 74 -10.76 16.61 6.81
CA GLY A 74 -11.02 15.98 5.53
C GLY A 74 -12.07 14.87 5.59
N ARG A 75 -12.18 14.08 4.50
CA ARG A 75 -13.14 12.98 4.40
C ARG A 75 -12.62 11.82 3.57
N ILE A 76 -13.17 10.63 3.83
CA ILE A 76 -12.88 9.39 3.11
C ILE A 76 -14.17 8.90 2.47
N LEU A 77 -14.13 8.67 1.16
CA LEU A 77 -15.26 8.22 0.36
C LEU A 77 -14.97 6.84 -0.22
N LEU A 78 -15.93 5.95 -0.14
CA LEU A 78 -15.90 4.62 -0.78
C LEU A 78 -16.98 4.58 -1.87
N GLY A 79 -16.59 4.85 -3.11
CA GLY A 79 -17.51 5.29 -4.15
C GLY A 79 -18.08 6.66 -3.80
N GLU A 80 -19.41 6.75 -3.66
CA GLU A 80 -20.10 7.98 -3.24
C GLU A 80 -20.38 8.04 -1.73
N ASP A 81 -20.20 6.93 -1.00
CA ASP A 81 -20.49 6.84 0.43
C ASP A 81 -19.37 7.49 1.26
N ASP A 82 -19.70 8.42 2.15
CA ASP A 82 -18.79 8.93 3.17
C ASP A 82 -18.61 7.88 4.27
N VAL A 83 -17.38 7.40 4.39
CA VAL A 83 -16.98 6.37 5.37
C VAL A 83 -15.95 6.91 6.36
N THR A 84 -15.85 8.23 6.50
CA THR A 84 -14.90 8.88 7.40
C THR A 84 -15.11 8.41 8.83
N ASN A 85 -14.02 7.93 9.45
CA ASN A 85 -14.04 7.38 10.81
C ASN A 85 -14.97 6.17 11.05
N HIS A 86 -15.41 5.48 9.99
CA HIS A 86 -16.04 4.18 10.15
C HIS A 86 -15.04 3.17 10.72
N PRO A 87 -15.48 2.23 11.57
CA PRO A 87 -14.60 1.23 12.15
C PRO A 87 -14.10 0.23 11.10
N PRO A 88 -12.92 -0.38 11.30
CA PRO A 88 -12.30 -1.28 10.32
C PRO A 88 -13.18 -2.44 9.87
N GLU A 89 -13.98 -3.01 10.77
CA GLU A 89 -14.90 -4.11 10.47
C GLU A 89 -16.05 -3.70 9.53
N ASP A 90 -16.50 -2.44 9.59
CA ASP A 90 -17.51 -1.91 8.67
C ASP A 90 -16.88 -1.68 7.28
N LEU A 91 -15.69 -1.11 7.22
CA LEU A 91 -14.95 -0.95 5.97
C LEU A 91 -14.65 -2.29 5.31
N ALA A 92 -14.30 -3.32 6.08
CA ALA A 92 -14.09 -4.67 5.56
C ALA A 92 -15.37 -5.25 4.94
N ARG A 93 -16.54 -5.09 5.60
CA ARG A 93 -17.84 -5.50 5.04
C ARG A 93 -18.23 -4.73 3.78
N ARG A 94 -17.76 -3.49 3.64
CA ARG A 94 -17.97 -2.64 2.46
C ARG A 94 -16.97 -2.92 1.34
N GLY A 95 -16.06 -3.90 1.53
CA GLY A 95 -15.11 -4.33 0.52
C GLY A 95 -13.79 -3.60 0.51
N VAL A 96 -13.31 -3.11 1.65
CA VAL A 96 -11.94 -2.62 1.85
C VAL A 96 -11.13 -3.73 2.51
N GLY A 97 -10.07 -4.17 1.86
CA GLY A 97 -9.11 -5.14 2.40
C GLY A 97 -7.80 -4.45 2.78
N TYR A 98 -7.25 -4.77 3.94
CA TYR A 98 -5.99 -4.22 4.43
C TYR A 98 -5.01 -5.32 4.81
N VAL A 99 -3.81 -5.26 4.25
CA VAL A 99 -2.68 -6.12 4.60
C VAL A 99 -1.64 -5.26 5.31
N PRO A 100 -1.47 -5.40 6.62
CA PRO A 100 -0.48 -4.65 7.39
C PRO A 100 0.94 -5.16 7.11
N GLN A 101 1.95 -4.33 7.43
CA GLN A 101 3.36 -4.67 7.28
C GLN A 101 3.77 -5.86 8.17
N VAL A 102 3.24 -5.92 9.40
CA VAL A 102 3.53 -6.93 10.42
C VAL A 102 2.26 -7.54 10.97
N ASN A 103 2.38 -8.71 11.61
CA ASN A 103 1.25 -9.47 12.19
C ASN A 103 0.15 -9.76 11.15
N ASP A 104 0.58 -10.02 9.93
CA ASP A 104 -0.26 -10.18 8.75
C ASP A 104 -0.83 -11.61 8.61
N ILE A 105 -0.33 -12.58 9.38
CA ILE A 105 -0.80 -13.98 9.43
C ILE A 105 -0.87 -14.52 10.86
N PHE A 106 -1.61 -15.60 11.06
CA PHE A 106 -1.64 -16.38 12.32
C PHE A 106 -0.64 -17.52 12.23
N GLU A 107 0.59 -17.31 12.72
CA GLU A 107 1.70 -18.24 12.62
C GLU A 107 1.41 -19.66 13.18
N PRO A 108 0.69 -19.83 14.32
CA PRO A 108 0.37 -21.15 14.85
C PRO A 108 -0.60 -21.96 13.99
N LEU A 109 -1.41 -21.28 13.16
CA LEU A 109 -2.43 -21.91 12.32
C LEU A 109 -1.83 -22.43 11.01
N THR A 110 -2.52 -23.38 10.39
CA THR A 110 -2.22 -23.83 9.02
C THR A 110 -2.58 -22.76 8.00
N VAL A 111 -2.11 -22.92 6.75
CA VAL A 111 -2.49 -22.07 5.63
C VAL A 111 -4.00 -22.06 5.46
N LEU A 112 -4.66 -23.22 5.48
CA LEU A 112 -6.12 -23.32 5.36
C LEU A 112 -6.83 -22.57 6.47
N GLU A 113 -6.46 -22.79 7.74
CA GLU A 113 -7.06 -22.09 8.87
C GLU A 113 -6.86 -20.57 8.80
N ASN A 114 -5.71 -20.09 8.31
CA ASN A 114 -5.50 -18.67 8.04
C ASN A 114 -6.49 -18.13 6.99
N LEU A 115 -6.74 -18.87 5.91
CA LEU A 115 -7.71 -18.48 4.89
C LEU A 115 -9.14 -18.51 5.47
N GLU A 116 -9.51 -19.53 6.23
CA GLU A 116 -10.81 -19.62 6.90
C GLU A 116 -11.03 -18.43 7.85
N MET A 117 -10.01 -18.04 8.63
CA MET A 117 -10.05 -16.83 9.46
C MET A 117 -10.25 -15.56 8.63
N GLY A 118 -9.64 -15.48 7.44
CA GLY A 118 -9.89 -14.39 6.50
C GLY A 118 -11.33 -14.35 5.98
N GLY A 119 -11.96 -15.52 5.85
CA GLY A 119 -13.34 -15.67 5.40
C GLY A 119 -14.40 -15.69 6.51
N TYR A 120 -14.12 -15.19 7.70
CA TYR A 120 -14.95 -15.34 8.91
C TYR A 120 -16.41 -14.83 8.76
N LEU A 121 -16.68 -13.98 7.78
CA LEU A 121 -18.03 -13.49 7.46
C LEU A 121 -18.78 -14.40 6.45
N LEU A 122 -18.12 -15.43 5.91
CA LEU A 122 -18.64 -16.29 4.87
C LEU A 122 -19.22 -17.59 5.45
N SER A 123 -20.18 -18.18 4.73
CA SER A 123 -20.60 -19.56 5.03
C SER A 123 -19.52 -20.56 4.65
N ASN A 124 -19.51 -21.75 5.28
CA ASN A 124 -18.54 -22.82 4.99
C ASN A 124 -18.51 -23.23 3.50
N ALA A 125 -19.65 -23.16 2.80
CA ALA A 125 -19.70 -23.43 1.37
C ALA A 125 -18.94 -22.35 0.57
N LYS A 126 -19.15 -21.07 0.91
CA LYS A 126 -18.44 -19.95 0.28
C LYS A 126 -16.95 -19.97 0.60
N ILE A 127 -16.55 -20.31 1.82
CA ILE A 127 -15.13 -20.44 2.19
C ILE A 127 -14.44 -21.44 1.25
N ARG A 128 -15.01 -22.62 1.02
CA ARG A 128 -14.40 -23.61 0.11
C ARG A 128 -14.23 -23.08 -1.32
N THR A 129 -15.24 -22.40 -1.85
CA THR A 129 -15.15 -21.76 -3.17
C THR A 129 -14.06 -20.70 -3.20
N ARG A 130 -14.03 -19.81 -2.19
CA ARG A 130 -13.03 -18.74 -2.11
C ARG A 130 -11.59 -19.24 -1.96
N VAL A 131 -11.38 -20.33 -1.21
CA VAL A 131 -10.06 -20.97 -1.11
C VAL A 131 -9.56 -21.41 -2.50
N GLY A 132 -10.45 -21.96 -3.34
CA GLY A 132 -10.12 -22.30 -4.74
C GLY A 132 -9.76 -21.06 -5.55
N GLU A 133 -10.59 -20.03 -5.56
CA GLU A 133 -10.39 -18.79 -6.31
C GLU A 133 -9.10 -18.07 -5.89
N VAL A 134 -8.82 -18.01 -4.59
CA VAL A 134 -7.57 -17.46 -4.05
C VAL A 134 -6.36 -18.32 -4.43
N GLY A 135 -6.54 -19.65 -4.49
CA GLY A 135 -5.54 -20.58 -5.00
C GLY A 135 -5.18 -20.33 -6.47
N ASP A 136 -6.15 -19.90 -7.29
CA ASP A 136 -5.88 -19.52 -8.68
C ASP A 136 -5.00 -18.26 -8.77
N VAL A 137 -5.15 -17.32 -7.83
CA VAL A 137 -4.30 -16.11 -7.73
C VAL A 137 -2.90 -16.46 -7.24
N PHE A 138 -2.79 -17.37 -6.26
CA PHE A 138 -1.54 -17.83 -5.64
C PHE A 138 -1.37 -19.35 -5.77
N PRO A 139 -0.96 -19.85 -6.94
CA PRO A 139 -0.84 -21.30 -7.18
C PRO A 139 0.13 -22.04 -6.24
N GLN A 140 0.98 -21.30 -5.55
CA GLN A 140 1.91 -21.81 -4.56
C GLN A 140 1.23 -22.24 -3.25
N LEU A 141 0.05 -21.70 -2.91
CA LEU A 141 -0.61 -21.95 -1.63
C LEU A 141 -1.39 -23.28 -1.55
N PRO A 142 -2.12 -23.76 -2.59
CA PRO A 142 -2.87 -25.00 -2.53
C PRO A 142 -2.09 -26.22 -2.05
N PRO A 143 -0.83 -26.48 -2.49
CA PRO A 143 -0.03 -27.58 -1.96
C PRO A 143 0.33 -27.45 -0.49
N LEU A 144 0.23 -26.26 0.07
CA LEU A 144 0.65 -25.90 1.43
C LEU A 144 -0.51 -25.80 2.42
N LEU A 145 -1.77 -26.05 2.02
CA LEU A 145 -2.96 -25.81 2.84
C LEU A 145 -2.89 -26.44 4.24
N LYS A 146 -2.28 -27.63 4.37
CA LYS A 146 -2.12 -28.34 5.64
C LYS A 146 -0.86 -27.93 6.42
N ARG A 147 0.01 -27.11 5.82
CA ARG A 147 1.27 -26.67 6.44
C ARG A 147 1.00 -25.54 7.41
N ARG A 148 1.67 -25.55 8.57
CA ARG A 148 1.60 -24.43 9.54
C ARG A 148 2.28 -23.20 8.95
N ALA A 149 1.70 -22.03 9.23
CA ALA A 149 2.18 -20.77 8.66
C ALA A 149 3.57 -20.36 9.21
N ASP A 150 3.96 -20.80 10.42
CA ASP A 150 5.30 -20.61 10.98
C ASP A 150 6.42 -21.35 10.18
N LYS A 151 6.06 -22.33 9.36
CA LYS A 151 6.98 -23.11 8.51
C LYS A 151 7.05 -22.62 7.06
N LEU A 152 6.38 -21.53 6.74
CA LEU A 152 6.40 -20.92 5.42
C LEU A 152 7.66 -20.07 5.22
N SER A 153 8.14 -20.01 3.99
CA SER A 153 9.15 -19.00 3.59
C SER A 153 8.57 -17.58 3.65
N GLY A 154 9.43 -16.56 3.66
CA GLY A 154 8.98 -15.17 3.69
C GLY A 154 8.03 -14.80 2.54
N GLY A 155 8.31 -15.28 1.32
CA GLY A 155 7.43 -15.07 0.16
C GLY A 155 6.07 -15.76 0.31
N GLU A 156 6.05 -17.02 0.76
CA GLU A 156 4.82 -17.77 1.02
C GLU A 156 3.97 -17.11 2.12
N ARG A 157 4.61 -16.56 3.17
CA ARG A 157 3.93 -15.80 4.23
C ARG A 157 3.25 -14.54 3.66
N LYS A 158 3.95 -13.77 2.83
CA LYS A 158 3.37 -12.57 2.21
C LYS A 158 2.23 -12.90 1.24
N MET A 159 2.36 -13.98 0.46
CA MET A 159 1.25 -14.48 -0.36
C MET A 159 0.05 -14.90 0.50
N LEU A 160 0.28 -15.61 1.61
CA LEU A 160 -0.79 -16.00 2.54
C LEU A 160 -1.48 -14.78 3.18
N ALA A 161 -0.72 -13.75 3.57
CA ALA A 161 -1.27 -12.52 4.12
C ALA A 161 -2.24 -11.83 3.15
N ILE A 162 -1.84 -11.69 1.88
CA ILE A 162 -2.72 -11.13 0.85
C ILE A 162 -3.91 -12.07 0.58
N ALA A 163 -3.66 -13.37 0.44
CA ALA A 163 -4.65 -14.39 0.20
C ALA A 163 -5.77 -14.39 1.26
N ARG A 164 -5.38 -14.24 2.53
CA ARG A 164 -6.31 -14.14 3.66
C ARG A 164 -7.28 -12.96 3.51
N VAL A 165 -6.78 -11.79 3.12
CA VAL A 165 -7.61 -10.61 2.91
C VAL A 165 -8.52 -10.78 1.69
N LEU A 166 -8.05 -11.45 0.64
CA LEU A 166 -8.84 -11.75 -0.55
C LEU A 166 -10.02 -12.70 -0.32
N MET A 167 -10.07 -13.41 0.80
CA MET A 167 -11.21 -14.29 1.13
C MET A 167 -12.54 -13.55 1.16
N LEU A 168 -12.57 -12.28 1.55
CA LEU A 168 -13.79 -11.44 1.56
C LEU A 168 -14.06 -10.74 0.21
N ASP A 169 -13.28 -11.01 -0.80
CA ASP A 169 -13.42 -10.40 -2.14
C ASP A 169 -13.43 -8.87 -2.14
N PRO A 170 -12.46 -8.20 -1.53
CA PRO A 170 -12.46 -6.76 -1.45
C PRO A 170 -12.38 -6.11 -2.84
N ARG A 171 -13.09 -4.99 -3.03
CA ARG A 171 -12.97 -4.15 -4.23
C ARG A 171 -11.78 -3.18 -4.16
N VAL A 172 -11.38 -2.79 -2.94
CA VAL A 172 -10.20 -1.98 -2.66
C VAL A 172 -9.24 -2.81 -1.81
N LEU A 173 -7.98 -2.90 -2.23
CA LEU A 173 -6.92 -3.59 -1.52
C LEU A 173 -5.85 -2.60 -1.12
N ILE A 174 -5.58 -2.48 0.17
CA ILE A 174 -4.56 -1.60 0.74
C ILE A 174 -3.43 -2.47 1.27
N LEU A 175 -2.22 -2.27 0.74
CA LEU A 175 -1.02 -3.05 1.04
C LEU A 175 0.04 -2.16 1.69
N ASP A 176 0.41 -2.47 2.94
CA ASP A 176 1.43 -1.73 3.70
C ASP A 176 2.77 -2.49 3.64
N GLU A 177 3.69 -2.03 2.80
CA GLU A 177 5.03 -2.59 2.58
C GLU A 177 5.02 -4.12 2.39
N PRO A 178 4.26 -4.66 1.41
CA PRO A 178 4.13 -6.10 1.24
C PRO A 178 5.45 -6.79 0.86
N THR A 179 6.46 -6.03 0.38
CA THR A 179 7.77 -6.59 0.02
C THR A 179 8.81 -6.48 1.13
N ALA A 180 8.45 -5.97 2.31
CA ALA A 180 9.36 -5.87 3.43
C ALA A 180 9.93 -7.26 3.81
N ASN A 181 11.23 -7.29 4.06
CA ASN A 181 11.98 -8.52 4.41
C ASN A 181 12.03 -9.61 3.31
N LEU A 182 11.63 -9.30 2.07
CA LEU A 182 11.81 -10.20 0.93
C LEU A 182 13.12 -9.91 0.20
N SER A 183 13.71 -10.95 -0.39
CA SER A 183 14.79 -10.76 -1.37
C SER A 183 14.30 -9.96 -2.57
N PRO A 184 15.17 -9.24 -3.30
CA PRO A 184 14.75 -8.45 -4.46
C PRO A 184 13.95 -9.26 -5.49
N LYS A 185 14.37 -10.50 -5.76
CA LYS A 185 13.69 -11.39 -6.71
C LYS A 185 12.27 -11.76 -6.26
N LEU A 186 12.08 -12.08 -4.97
CA LEU A 186 10.75 -12.42 -4.43
C LEU A 186 9.84 -11.20 -4.36
N ALA A 187 10.39 -10.03 -4.03
CA ALA A 187 9.66 -8.77 -4.02
C ALA A 187 9.15 -8.41 -5.43
N ASP A 188 10.02 -8.52 -6.44
CA ASP A 188 9.65 -8.27 -7.84
C ASP A 188 8.57 -9.24 -8.32
N ALA A 189 8.70 -10.53 -8.03
CA ALA A 189 7.69 -11.53 -8.36
C ALA A 189 6.34 -11.23 -7.67
N LEU A 190 6.33 -10.91 -6.37
CA LEU A 190 5.12 -10.57 -5.64
C LEU A 190 4.38 -9.40 -6.29
N LEU A 191 5.10 -8.33 -6.61
CA LEU A 191 4.51 -7.13 -7.19
C LEU A 191 4.05 -7.35 -8.63
N ARG A 192 4.90 -7.90 -9.49
CA ARG A 192 4.63 -8.01 -10.93
C ARG A 192 3.64 -9.13 -11.27
N GLU A 193 3.74 -10.29 -10.59
CA GLU A 193 2.91 -11.45 -10.91
C GLU A 193 1.59 -11.42 -10.15
N HIS A 194 1.61 -11.06 -8.86
CA HIS A 194 0.42 -11.14 -8.02
C HIS A 194 -0.30 -9.81 -7.86
N VAL A 195 0.38 -8.73 -7.43
CA VAL A 195 -0.29 -7.45 -7.19
C VAL A 195 -0.83 -6.87 -8.50
N LYS A 196 -0.03 -6.91 -9.59
CA LYS A 196 -0.48 -6.45 -10.91
C LYS A 196 -1.64 -7.28 -11.46
N ARG A 197 -1.65 -8.60 -11.22
CA ARG A 197 -2.78 -9.45 -11.58
C ARG A 197 -4.06 -9.09 -10.84
N LEU A 198 -3.98 -8.75 -9.54
CA LEU A 198 -5.14 -8.33 -8.75
C LEU A 198 -5.78 -7.06 -9.32
N ALA A 199 -5.00 -6.07 -9.71
CA ALA A 199 -5.51 -4.90 -10.40
C ALA A 199 -6.12 -5.30 -11.76
N GLY A 200 -5.46 -6.17 -12.52
CA GLY A 200 -5.96 -6.67 -13.81
C GLY A 200 -7.34 -7.32 -13.74
N VAL A 201 -7.69 -7.98 -12.64
CA VAL A 201 -9.03 -8.59 -12.42
C VAL A 201 -10.03 -7.61 -11.78
N GLY A 202 -9.75 -6.33 -11.75
CA GLY A 202 -10.72 -5.29 -11.38
C GLY A 202 -10.52 -4.65 -10.01
N LYS A 203 -9.56 -5.11 -9.19
CA LYS A 203 -9.31 -4.51 -7.87
C LYS A 203 -8.69 -3.12 -8.00
N ALA A 204 -9.07 -2.21 -7.10
CA ALA A 204 -8.35 -0.98 -6.84
C ALA A 204 -7.24 -1.29 -5.82
N VAL A 205 -5.99 -1.01 -6.14
CA VAL A 205 -4.86 -1.34 -5.27
C VAL A 205 -4.15 -0.08 -4.81
N LEU A 206 -4.12 0.16 -3.50
CA LEU A 206 -3.30 1.20 -2.88
C LEU A 206 -2.09 0.52 -2.24
N LEU A 207 -0.90 0.84 -2.74
CA LEU A 207 0.35 0.20 -2.36
C LEU A 207 1.26 1.21 -1.66
N VAL A 208 1.62 0.96 -0.41
CA VAL A 208 2.73 1.67 0.24
C VAL A 208 3.98 0.84 0.10
N GLU A 209 5.06 1.46 -0.34
CA GLU A 209 6.37 0.81 -0.46
C GLU A 209 7.51 1.76 -0.09
N GLN A 210 8.52 1.18 0.54
CA GLN A 210 9.79 1.85 0.77
C GLN A 210 10.73 1.71 -0.43
N ARG A 211 10.62 0.61 -1.16
CA ARG A 211 11.39 0.34 -2.39
C ARG A 211 10.74 1.05 -3.58
N ALA A 212 10.97 2.37 -3.70
CA ALA A 212 10.33 3.20 -4.72
C ALA A 212 10.43 2.62 -6.12
N ARG A 213 11.63 2.18 -6.56
CA ARG A 213 11.81 1.63 -7.90
C ARG A 213 10.91 0.44 -8.19
N ALA A 214 10.69 -0.45 -7.21
CA ALA A 214 9.83 -1.60 -7.37
C ALA A 214 8.35 -1.19 -7.48
N ALA A 215 7.90 -0.24 -6.65
CA ALA A 215 6.55 0.30 -6.71
C ALA A 215 6.27 1.02 -8.03
N LEU A 216 7.20 1.88 -8.48
CA LEU A 216 7.08 2.64 -9.73
C LEU A 216 6.96 1.75 -10.98
N GLN A 217 7.52 0.53 -10.95
CA GLN A 217 7.45 -0.39 -12.08
C GLN A 217 6.07 -0.99 -12.32
N ILE A 218 5.19 -0.97 -11.33
CA ILE A 218 3.84 -1.55 -11.42
C ILE A 218 2.72 -0.55 -11.22
N ALA A 219 3.01 0.64 -10.69
CA ALA A 219 2.03 1.66 -10.41
C ALA A 219 1.56 2.38 -11.69
N ASP A 220 0.27 2.72 -11.72
CA ASP A 220 -0.33 3.60 -12.72
C ASP A 220 -0.22 5.07 -12.31
N TRP A 221 -0.22 5.31 -11.00
CA TRP A 221 -0.06 6.63 -10.39
C TRP A 221 0.76 6.53 -9.10
N THR A 222 1.50 7.58 -8.79
CA THR A 222 2.36 7.63 -7.59
C THR A 222 2.18 8.94 -6.84
N SER A 223 2.09 8.85 -5.52
CA SER A 223 2.13 10.00 -4.60
C SER A 223 3.38 9.89 -3.72
N VAL A 224 4.18 10.94 -3.70
CA VAL A 224 5.40 11.05 -2.87
C VAL A 224 5.06 11.81 -1.61
N LEU A 225 5.08 11.10 -0.49
CA LEU A 225 4.79 11.65 0.83
C LEU A 225 6.10 12.01 1.55
N VAL A 226 6.20 13.26 2.03
CA VAL A 226 7.35 13.75 2.81
C VAL A 226 6.84 14.59 3.98
N SER A 227 7.28 14.29 5.20
CA SER A 227 6.90 15.03 6.41
C SER A 227 5.40 15.25 6.56
N GLY A 228 4.62 14.22 6.28
CA GLY A 228 3.16 14.22 6.44
C GLY A 228 2.38 14.95 5.35
N GLN A 229 3.00 15.31 4.24
CA GLN A 229 2.36 16.01 3.12
C GLN A 229 2.72 15.38 1.78
N THR A 230 1.80 15.44 0.82
CA THR A 230 2.11 15.09 -0.58
C THR A 230 2.98 16.19 -1.18
N ARG A 231 4.16 15.81 -1.67
CA ARG A 231 5.12 16.73 -2.31
C ARG A 231 5.09 16.65 -3.81
N LEU A 232 4.97 15.44 -4.33
CA LEU A 232 4.86 15.17 -5.76
C LEU A 232 3.79 14.12 -5.99
N GLU A 233 3.11 14.21 -7.11
CA GLU A 233 2.27 13.14 -7.60
C GLU A 233 2.25 13.15 -9.14
N GLY A 234 2.06 11.98 -9.72
CA GLY A 234 2.04 11.84 -11.16
C GLY A 234 2.22 10.39 -11.61
N ARG A 235 2.33 10.23 -12.92
CA ARG A 235 2.70 8.95 -13.53
C ARG A 235 4.15 8.61 -13.22
N PRO A 236 4.49 7.33 -13.01
CA PRO A 236 5.86 6.92 -12.71
C PRO A 236 6.92 7.43 -13.71
N ASP A 237 6.60 7.39 -15.01
CA ASP A 237 7.50 7.84 -16.07
C ASP A 237 7.72 9.37 -16.10
N GLU A 238 6.76 10.15 -15.63
CA GLU A 238 6.87 11.60 -15.45
C GLU A 238 7.70 11.94 -14.22
N LEU A 239 7.46 11.24 -13.10
CA LEU A 239 8.20 11.46 -11.86
C LEU A 239 9.69 11.11 -11.99
N LEU A 240 10.01 10.02 -12.69
CA LEU A 240 11.39 9.59 -12.92
C LEU A 240 12.22 10.56 -13.77
N LYS A 241 11.59 11.47 -14.52
CA LYS A 241 12.26 12.51 -15.33
C LYS A 241 12.55 13.79 -14.55
N ARG A 242 12.01 13.92 -13.34
CA ARG A 242 12.18 15.11 -12.51
C ARG A 242 13.53 15.07 -11.80
N GLU A 243 14.29 16.15 -11.88
CA GLU A 243 15.57 16.29 -11.20
C GLU A 243 15.42 16.26 -9.67
N ASP A 244 14.32 16.84 -9.15
CA ASP A 244 14.02 16.89 -7.72
C ASP A 244 13.49 15.56 -7.13
N PHE A 245 13.14 14.59 -7.98
CA PHE A 245 12.61 13.30 -7.51
C PHE A 245 13.65 12.49 -6.73
N GLU A 246 14.89 12.41 -7.25
CA GLU A 246 15.95 11.69 -6.56
C GLU A 246 16.37 12.39 -5.26
N GLU A 247 16.42 13.73 -5.25
CA GLU A 247 16.73 14.52 -4.04
C GLU A 247 15.67 14.33 -2.95
N LEU A 248 14.38 14.38 -3.29
CA LEU A 248 13.28 14.18 -2.35
C LEU A 248 13.24 12.76 -1.78
N PHE A 249 13.71 11.79 -2.54
CA PHE A 249 13.67 10.38 -2.15
C PHE A 249 14.99 9.88 -1.53
N LEU A 250 16.15 10.35 -2.05
CA LEU A 250 17.50 9.97 -1.61
C LEU A 250 18.15 11.02 -0.70
N GLY A 251 17.67 12.25 -0.75
CA GLY A 251 18.34 13.45 -0.24
C GLY A 251 18.32 13.66 1.26
N ALA A 252 18.13 12.64 2.07
CA ALA A 252 18.41 12.73 3.51
C ALA A 252 19.67 11.94 3.95
N GLY A 253 20.45 11.40 3.01
CA GLY A 253 21.46 10.41 3.36
C GLY A 253 22.87 10.49 2.77
N THR A 254 23.18 11.43 1.86
CA THR A 254 24.56 11.49 1.30
C THR A 254 25.10 12.91 1.14
N SER A 255 25.20 13.65 2.23
CA SER A 255 26.29 14.60 2.37
C SER A 255 27.48 13.83 2.94
N THR A 256 28.29 13.25 2.08
CA THR A 256 29.65 12.84 2.42
C THR A 256 30.38 14.11 2.85
N PRO A 257 30.88 14.22 4.09
CA PRO A 257 31.74 15.34 4.44
C PRO A 257 33.00 15.22 3.59
N ALA A 258 33.30 16.26 2.81
CA ALA A 258 34.60 16.41 2.13
C ALA A 258 35.68 16.29 3.18
N SER A 259 36.55 15.31 3.03
CA SER A 259 37.76 15.17 3.82
C SER A 259 38.58 16.46 3.67
N PRO A 260 39.03 17.11 4.75
CA PRO A 260 39.97 18.20 4.63
C PRO A 260 41.30 17.63 4.08
N GLN A 261 41.71 18.16 2.94
CA GLN A 261 43.06 17.95 2.44
C GLN A 261 44.03 18.47 3.51
N GLY A 262 44.85 17.58 4.04
CA GLY A 262 45.95 17.93 4.89
C GLY A 262 46.97 18.68 4.05
N ASP A 263 47.22 19.94 4.38
CA ASP A 263 48.42 20.66 3.99
C ASP A 263 49.59 20.03 4.75
N ASP A 264 50.37 19.27 4.00
CA ASP A 264 51.72 18.90 4.39
C ASP A 264 52.63 20.10 3.98
N ASP A 265 53.03 20.88 4.92
CA ASP A 265 54.13 21.83 4.74
C ASP A 265 55.17 21.64 5.83
N THR A 266 56.24 21.00 5.39
CA THR A 266 57.65 21.10 5.73
C THR A 266 58.07 22.02 6.91
N THR A 267 58.72 21.49 7.88
CA THR A 267 60.18 21.71 8.15
C THR A 267 60.68 20.77 9.23
#